data_c664369d35d8762449b0efae5a317129
#
_entry.id   c664369d35d8762449b0efae5a317129
#
_cell.length_a   1.000
_cell.length_b   1.000
_cell.length_c   1.000
_cell.angle_alpha   90.00
_cell.angle_beta   90.00
_cell.angle_gamma   90.00
#
_symmetry.space_group_name_H-M   'P 1'
#
loop_
_entity.id
_entity.type
_entity.pdbx_description
1 polymer ?
#
loop_
_entity_poly.entity_id
_entity_poly.type
_entity_poly.pdbx_seq_one_letter_code
_entity_poly.pdbx_strand_id
1 'polypeptide(L)'
;MLNKDYVSTEVNNIFSMLDAGELPETHSYLASIMDSDGFVTEEPFAIATNLVNCDKPQKLPDYLIEFITELYESEIENGNAEAMNDLGAQYYDGIRGFEQSFEKAIYYYDMAAENGSRQAQENLGYCYYYGRNMDAPDYEKAFQYFALGAFDGHLISLYKIGDMYLNGYYVKKNENEAFIIYMRCLETMTDEAAPIVAGPVYLRLGKMFLYGIGTEKNAKNALVCYQKAEAYLFDMVVKGDYMYKKSLDGAIAGQDKARQQLKGELPDYEWNFD
;
A
#
# COMPACT_ATOMS: atom_id res chain seq x y z
N MET A 1 10.26 -8.77 27.03
CA MET A 1 11.24 -7.77 26.51
C MET A 1 12.59 -8.47 26.31
N LEU A 2 13.04 -8.55 25.06
CA LEU A 2 14.38 -9.06 24.76
C LEU A 2 15.43 -8.12 25.38
N ASN A 3 16.43 -8.67 26.06
CA ASN A 3 17.51 -7.84 26.56
C ASN A 3 18.54 -7.59 25.47
N LYS A 4 19.32 -6.51 25.61
CA LYS A 4 20.33 -6.07 24.64
C LYS A 4 21.40 -7.14 24.38
N ASP A 5 21.77 -7.90 25.40
CA ASP A 5 22.81 -8.96 25.29
C ASP A 5 22.30 -10.11 24.41
N TYR A 6 21.01 -10.50 24.55
CA TYR A 6 20.39 -11.50 23.72
C TYR A 6 20.35 -11.04 22.26
N VAL A 7 19.81 -9.84 22.00
CA VAL A 7 19.72 -9.29 20.63
C VAL A 7 21.09 -9.19 19.98
N SER A 8 22.11 -8.72 20.74
CA SER A 8 23.49 -8.64 20.25
C SER A 8 24.05 -10.02 19.91
N THR A 9 23.78 -11.03 20.74
CA THR A 9 24.22 -12.40 20.51
C THR A 9 23.60 -12.96 19.23
N GLU A 10 22.27 -12.79 19.04
CA GLU A 10 21.57 -13.29 17.84
C GLU A 10 22.01 -12.55 16.57
N VAL A 11 22.22 -11.23 16.63
CA VAL A 11 22.75 -10.46 15.49
C VAL A 11 24.14 -10.97 15.08
N ASN A 12 25.04 -11.23 16.06
CA ASN A 12 26.37 -11.79 15.76
C ASN A 12 26.29 -13.21 15.17
N ASN A 13 25.39 -14.06 15.69
CA ASN A 13 25.16 -15.40 15.17
C ASN A 13 24.67 -15.33 13.70
N ILE A 14 23.65 -14.55 13.44
CA ILE A 14 23.07 -14.35 12.10
C ILE A 14 24.12 -13.77 11.15
N PHE A 15 24.86 -12.73 11.57
CA PHE A 15 25.92 -12.14 10.76
C PHE A 15 26.98 -13.14 10.35
N SER A 16 27.36 -14.05 11.28
CA SER A 16 28.35 -15.10 11.01
C SER A 16 27.86 -16.21 10.08
N MET A 17 26.53 -16.45 10.02
CA MET A 17 25.93 -17.45 9.16
C MET A 17 25.55 -16.91 7.78
N LEU A 18 25.37 -15.59 7.67
CA LEU A 18 24.86 -14.96 6.47
C LEU A 18 25.92 -14.90 5.37
N ASP A 19 25.61 -15.39 4.17
CA ASP A 19 26.45 -15.16 2.99
C ASP A 19 26.22 -13.74 2.44
N ALA A 20 27.26 -12.91 2.51
CA ALA A 20 27.23 -11.54 1.99
C ALA A 20 26.93 -11.48 0.47
N GLY A 21 27.11 -12.57 -0.27
CA GLY A 21 26.76 -12.66 -1.69
C GLY A 21 25.27 -12.93 -1.92
N GLU A 22 24.58 -13.55 -0.96
CA GLU A 22 23.15 -13.85 -1.05
C GLU A 22 22.27 -12.70 -0.59
N LEU A 23 22.62 -12.06 0.54
CA LEU A 23 21.86 -10.94 1.13
C LEU A 23 22.81 -9.77 1.48
N PRO A 24 23.32 -9.04 0.48
CA PRO A 24 24.37 -8.04 0.70
C PRO A 24 23.91 -6.82 1.50
N GLU A 25 22.67 -6.37 1.34
CA GLU A 25 22.15 -5.24 2.11
C GLU A 25 21.94 -5.64 3.58
N THR A 26 21.35 -6.80 3.83
CA THR A 26 21.19 -7.36 5.19
C THR A 26 22.53 -7.52 5.88
N HIS A 27 23.52 -8.11 5.20
CA HIS A 27 24.88 -8.27 5.75
C HIS A 27 25.52 -6.92 6.08
N SER A 28 25.43 -5.95 5.17
CA SER A 28 25.96 -4.60 5.39
C SER A 28 25.26 -3.87 6.52
N TYR A 29 23.94 -4.02 6.60
CA TYR A 29 23.15 -3.43 7.69
C TYR A 29 23.55 -4.01 9.05
N LEU A 30 23.59 -5.34 9.19
CA LEU A 30 23.99 -5.99 10.46
C LEU A 30 25.40 -5.57 10.89
N ALA A 31 26.34 -5.46 9.96
CA ALA A 31 27.68 -4.96 10.25
C ALA A 31 27.66 -3.51 10.78
N SER A 32 26.76 -2.67 10.26
CA SER A 32 26.70 -1.25 10.60
C SER A 32 26.11 -0.96 11.99
N ILE A 33 25.27 -1.87 12.51
CA ILE A 33 24.62 -1.69 13.82
C ILE A 33 25.41 -2.29 14.99
N MET A 34 26.51 -3.00 14.75
CA MET A 34 27.39 -3.54 15.79
C MET A 34 28.52 -2.56 16.13
N ASP A 35 28.74 -2.33 17.42
CA ASP A 35 29.90 -1.59 17.88
C ASP A 35 31.21 -2.45 17.93
N SER A 36 32.31 -1.85 18.35
CA SER A 36 33.60 -2.54 18.42
C SER A 36 33.65 -3.74 19.38
N ASP A 37 32.71 -3.81 20.32
CA ASP A 37 32.62 -4.86 21.33
C ASP A 37 31.55 -5.90 20.95
N GLY A 38 30.92 -5.74 19.79
CA GLY A 38 29.90 -6.64 19.24
C GLY A 38 28.49 -6.44 19.81
N PHE A 39 28.21 -5.28 20.44
CA PHE A 39 26.89 -4.95 20.92
C PHE A 39 26.11 -4.17 19.86
N VAL A 40 24.81 -4.47 19.74
CA VAL A 40 23.93 -3.70 18.85
C VAL A 40 23.71 -2.28 19.37
N THR A 41 23.62 -1.35 18.43
CA THR A 41 23.44 0.09 18.71
C THR A 41 22.01 0.57 18.47
N GLU A 42 21.17 -0.25 17.85
CA GLU A 42 19.78 0.05 17.51
C GLU A 42 18.79 -0.72 18.39
N GLU A 43 17.57 -0.18 18.48
CA GLU A 43 16.47 -0.80 19.20
C GLU A 43 15.83 -1.95 18.40
N PRO A 44 15.21 -2.95 19.06
CA PRO A 44 14.66 -4.14 18.39
C PRO A 44 13.69 -3.83 17.26
N PHE A 45 12.81 -2.85 17.43
CA PHE A 45 11.85 -2.45 16.39
C PHE A 45 12.55 -1.92 15.13
N ALA A 46 13.56 -1.07 15.29
CA ALA A 46 14.34 -0.54 14.18
C ALA A 46 15.08 -1.66 13.43
N ILE A 47 15.66 -2.62 14.17
CA ILE A 47 16.34 -3.78 13.59
C ILE A 47 15.34 -4.61 12.77
N ALA A 48 14.18 -4.95 13.32
CA ALA A 48 13.17 -5.72 12.62
C ALA A 48 12.70 -5.04 11.32
N THR A 49 12.38 -3.75 11.40
CA THR A 49 11.90 -2.95 10.26
C THR A 49 12.95 -2.84 9.15
N ASN A 50 14.22 -2.63 9.50
CA ASN A 50 15.30 -2.55 8.53
C ASN A 50 15.56 -3.92 7.86
N LEU A 51 15.61 -5.01 8.63
CA LEU A 51 15.79 -6.37 8.09
C LEU A 51 14.68 -6.77 7.11
N VAL A 52 13.43 -6.41 7.39
CA VAL A 52 12.32 -6.62 6.44
C VAL A 52 12.52 -5.84 5.15
N ASN A 53 13.21 -4.71 5.16
CA ASN A 53 13.37 -3.85 3.99
C ASN A 53 14.65 -4.10 3.18
N CYS A 54 15.70 -4.67 3.78
CA CYS A 54 16.93 -5.04 3.09
C CYS A 54 16.69 -6.11 2.01
N ASP A 55 17.47 -6.07 0.94
CA ASP A 55 17.49 -7.07 -0.16
C ASP A 55 16.14 -7.36 -0.81
N LYS A 56 15.22 -6.41 -0.86
CA LYS A 56 13.94 -6.60 -1.57
C LYS A 56 14.18 -6.75 -3.08
N PRO A 57 13.48 -7.67 -3.74
CA PRO A 57 12.34 -8.52 -3.28
C PRO A 57 12.74 -9.94 -2.85
N GLN A 58 14.00 -10.21 -2.52
CA GLN A 58 14.49 -11.56 -2.24
C GLN A 58 13.79 -12.21 -1.05
N LYS A 59 13.65 -13.56 -1.09
CA LYS A 59 13.13 -14.33 0.03
C LYS A 59 14.17 -14.36 1.16
N LEU A 60 13.71 -14.10 2.39
CA LEU A 60 14.53 -14.23 3.58
C LEU A 60 14.62 -15.71 4.04
N PRO A 61 15.75 -16.15 4.60
CA PRO A 61 15.86 -17.45 5.25
C PRO A 61 14.94 -17.54 6.47
N ASP A 62 14.49 -18.75 6.80
CA ASP A 62 13.54 -18.98 7.90
C ASP A 62 14.08 -18.50 9.25
N TYR A 63 15.38 -18.71 9.54
CA TYR A 63 16.01 -18.21 10.79
C TYR A 63 15.97 -16.68 10.92
N LEU A 64 16.04 -15.96 9.80
CA LEU A 64 15.95 -14.50 9.81
C LEU A 64 14.51 -14.03 10.02
N ILE A 65 13.54 -14.77 9.45
CA ILE A 65 12.10 -14.50 9.67
C ILE A 65 11.73 -14.75 11.14
N GLU A 66 12.23 -15.84 11.73
CA GLU A 66 12.04 -16.16 13.15
C GLU A 66 12.58 -15.02 14.02
N PHE A 67 13.81 -14.60 13.78
CA PHE A 67 14.41 -13.49 14.54
C PHE A 67 13.67 -12.16 14.39
N ILE A 68 13.27 -11.80 13.16
CA ILE A 68 12.46 -10.59 12.91
C ILE A 68 11.13 -10.68 13.67
N THR A 69 10.49 -11.86 13.67
CA THR A 69 9.23 -12.08 14.39
C THR A 69 9.42 -11.92 15.90
N GLU A 70 10.48 -12.49 16.48
CA GLU A 70 10.81 -12.32 17.91
C GLU A 70 11.05 -10.85 18.30
N LEU A 71 11.72 -10.09 17.43
CA LEU A 71 11.95 -8.66 17.65
C LEU A 71 10.60 -7.89 17.69
N TYR A 72 9.72 -8.14 16.72
CA TYR A 72 8.38 -7.54 16.72
C TYR A 72 7.56 -7.97 17.95
N GLU A 73 7.53 -9.26 18.28
CA GLU A 73 6.78 -9.77 19.44
C GLU A 73 7.25 -9.15 20.76
N SER A 74 8.56 -8.97 20.92
CA SER A 74 9.11 -8.27 22.09
C SER A 74 8.61 -6.83 22.21
N GLU A 75 8.51 -6.13 21.10
CA GLU A 75 7.98 -4.76 21.07
C GLU A 75 6.47 -4.71 21.28
N ILE A 76 5.75 -5.72 20.78
CA ILE A 76 4.32 -5.90 21.02
C ILE A 76 4.02 -6.08 22.52
N GLU A 77 4.84 -6.87 23.22
CA GLU A 77 4.75 -6.99 24.69
C GLU A 77 4.90 -5.64 25.42
N ASN A 78 5.65 -4.70 24.81
CA ASN A 78 5.82 -3.34 25.33
C ASN A 78 4.68 -2.38 24.93
N GLY A 79 3.69 -2.86 24.18
CA GLY A 79 2.56 -2.04 23.70
C GLY A 79 2.88 -1.20 22.45
N ASN A 80 3.94 -1.52 21.71
CA ASN A 80 4.31 -0.80 20.50
C ASN A 80 3.29 -1.07 19.36
N ALA A 81 2.41 -0.10 19.11
CA ALA A 81 1.36 -0.22 18.11
C ALA A 81 1.89 -0.28 16.65
N GLU A 82 3.06 0.30 16.39
CA GLU A 82 3.70 0.21 15.07
C GLU A 82 4.22 -1.22 14.82
N ALA A 83 4.84 -1.85 15.82
CA ALA A 83 5.26 -3.24 15.73
C ALA A 83 4.10 -4.20 15.49
N MET A 84 2.96 -3.99 16.17
CA MET A 84 1.73 -4.75 15.92
C MET A 84 1.25 -4.59 14.48
N ASN A 85 1.19 -3.35 13.99
CA ASN A 85 0.77 -3.06 12.63
C ASN A 85 1.70 -3.71 11.59
N ASP A 86 3.01 -3.58 11.78
CA ASP A 86 4.01 -4.05 10.82
C ASP A 86 4.04 -5.58 10.76
N LEU A 87 3.96 -6.26 11.90
CA LEU A 87 3.85 -7.72 11.91
C LEU A 87 2.53 -8.18 11.27
N GLY A 88 1.43 -7.46 11.49
CA GLY A 88 0.17 -7.67 10.78
C GLY A 88 0.32 -7.56 9.26
N ALA A 89 1.08 -6.57 8.78
CA ALA A 89 1.35 -6.38 7.36
C ALA A 89 2.19 -7.53 6.76
N GLN A 90 3.19 -8.05 7.50
CA GLN A 90 3.95 -9.23 7.03
C GLN A 90 3.03 -10.44 6.83
N TYR A 91 2.11 -10.70 7.77
CA TYR A 91 1.12 -11.77 7.61
C TYR A 91 0.08 -11.50 6.54
N TYR A 92 -0.30 -10.24 6.32
CA TYR A 92 -1.26 -9.87 5.25
C TYR A 92 -0.68 -10.13 3.87
N ASP A 93 0.56 -9.72 3.64
CA ASP A 93 1.21 -9.82 2.34
C ASP A 93 1.73 -11.24 2.05
N GLY A 94 2.24 -11.92 3.07
CA GLY A 94 2.81 -13.27 2.91
C GLY A 94 3.99 -13.30 1.94
N ILE A 95 4.81 -12.26 1.93
CA ILE A 95 5.95 -12.14 1.01
C ILE A 95 7.28 -12.40 1.73
N ARG A 96 8.33 -12.56 0.94
CA ARG A 96 9.72 -12.70 1.42
C ARG A 96 9.97 -13.89 2.36
N GLY A 97 9.06 -14.84 2.43
CA GLY A 97 9.15 -16.03 3.26
C GLY A 97 8.21 -16.04 4.45
N PHE A 98 7.58 -14.90 4.78
CA PHE A 98 6.46 -14.91 5.71
C PHE A 98 5.29 -15.70 5.11
N GLU A 99 4.67 -16.55 5.92
CA GLU A 99 3.47 -17.27 5.52
C GLU A 99 2.26 -16.33 5.55
N GLN A 100 1.51 -16.25 4.44
CA GLN A 100 0.31 -15.42 4.41
C GLN A 100 -0.75 -15.97 5.37
N SER A 101 -1.25 -15.12 6.27
CA SER A 101 -2.34 -15.42 7.17
C SER A 101 -3.19 -14.18 7.44
N PHE A 102 -4.34 -14.09 6.78
CA PHE A 102 -5.27 -13.00 7.05
C PHE A 102 -5.85 -13.04 8.46
N GLU A 103 -5.94 -14.22 9.09
CA GLU A 103 -6.35 -14.36 10.48
C GLU A 103 -5.36 -13.66 11.41
N LYS A 104 -4.06 -13.98 11.29
CA LYS A 104 -3.01 -13.32 12.08
C LYS A 104 -2.91 -11.84 11.75
N ALA A 105 -3.03 -11.47 10.47
CA ALA A 105 -3.00 -10.06 10.06
C ALA A 105 -4.10 -9.25 10.76
N ILE A 106 -5.34 -9.72 10.73
CA ILE A 106 -6.46 -9.05 11.41
C ILE A 106 -6.24 -9.00 12.92
N TYR A 107 -5.77 -10.07 13.53
CA TYR A 107 -5.46 -10.12 14.95
C TYR A 107 -4.46 -9.01 15.37
N TYR A 108 -3.36 -8.87 14.65
CA TYR A 108 -2.35 -7.85 14.96
C TYR A 108 -2.82 -6.44 14.60
N TYR A 109 -3.60 -6.27 13.53
CA TYR A 109 -4.20 -4.97 13.20
C TYR A 109 -5.24 -4.53 14.25
N ASP A 110 -6.07 -5.45 14.77
CA ASP A 110 -7.02 -5.15 15.85
C ASP A 110 -6.26 -4.68 17.10
N MET A 111 -5.21 -5.42 17.51
CA MET A 111 -4.36 -4.99 18.63
C MET A 111 -3.73 -3.61 18.39
N ALA A 112 -3.19 -3.36 17.21
CA ALA A 112 -2.58 -2.08 16.87
C ALA A 112 -3.61 -0.94 16.88
N ALA A 113 -4.81 -1.17 16.36
CA ALA A 113 -5.90 -0.19 16.34
C ALA A 113 -6.39 0.16 17.76
N GLU A 114 -6.51 -0.84 18.64
CA GLU A 114 -6.82 -0.64 20.06
C GLU A 114 -5.75 0.18 20.79
N ASN A 115 -4.49 0.07 20.36
CA ASN A 115 -3.36 0.87 20.85
C ASN A 115 -3.16 2.19 20.07
N GLY A 116 -4.14 2.60 19.26
CA GLY A 116 -4.20 3.91 18.62
C GLY A 116 -3.50 4.00 17.25
N SER A 117 -3.10 2.88 16.65
CA SER A 117 -2.53 2.88 15.30
C SER A 117 -3.61 3.21 14.26
N ARG A 118 -3.49 4.38 13.63
CA ARG A 118 -4.37 4.80 12.53
C ARG A 118 -4.14 3.99 11.27
N GLN A 119 -2.88 3.61 11.01
CA GLN A 119 -2.54 2.75 9.88
C GLN A 119 -3.21 1.38 9.99
N ALA A 120 -3.24 0.81 11.20
CA ALA A 120 -3.92 -0.46 11.43
C ALA A 120 -5.45 -0.35 11.22
N GLN A 121 -6.08 0.77 11.62
CA GLN A 121 -7.48 1.02 11.33
C GLN A 121 -7.76 1.03 9.80
N GLU A 122 -6.89 1.67 9.02
CA GLU A 122 -6.99 1.65 7.57
C GLU A 122 -6.81 0.23 7.00
N ASN A 123 -5.83 -0.52 7.49
CA ASN A 123 -5.58 -1.90 7.09
C ASN A 123 -6.77 -2.82 7.43
N LEU A 124 -7.43 -2.63 8.57
CA LEU A 124 -8.69 -3.30 8.90
C LEU A 124 -9.80 -2.93 7.91
N GLY A 125 -9.90 -1.65 7.54
CA GLY A 125 -10.81 -1.22 6.49
C GLY A 125 -10.62 -2.01 5.20
N TYR A 126 -9.38 -2.26 4.79
CA TYR A 126 -9.06 -3.13 3.65
C TYR A 126 -9.45 -4.58 3.88
N CYS A 127 -9.17 -5.15 5.07
CA CYS A 127 -9.54 -6.52 5.39
C CYS A 127 -11.05 -6.74 5.25
N TYR A 128 -11.86 -5.84 5.80
CA TYR A 128 -13.32 -5.90 5.70
C TYR A 128 -13.83 -5.63 4.29
N TYR A 129 -13.22 -4.68 3.57
CA TYR A 129 -13.61 -4.34 2.19
C TYR A 129 -13.41 -5.49 1.22
N TYR A 130 -12.36 -6.29 1.39
CA TYR A 130 -12.05 -7.44 0.53
C TYR A 130 -12.52 -8.78 1.11
N GLY A 131 -13.12 -8.80 2.30
CA GLY A 131 -13.59 -10.01 2.97
C GLY A 131 -12.45 -10.95 3.35
N ARG A 132 -11.31 -10.41 3.82
CA ARG A 132 -10.16 -11.23 4.22
C ARG A 132 -10.50 -12.03 5.45
N ASN A 133 -10.26 -13.37 5.41
CA ASN A 133 -10.64 -14.32 6.46
C ASN A 133 -12.14 -14.30 6.84
N MET A 134 -13.02 -14.04 5.86
CA MET A 134 -14.47 -13.93 6.02
C MET A 134 -15.18 -14.59 4.84
N ASP A 135 -16.42 -15.04 5.04
CA ASP A 135 -17.25 -15.62 3.96
C ASP A 135 -17.62 -14.58 2.89
N ALA A 136 -17.75 -13.33 3.28
CA ALA A 136 -18.07 -12.20 2.40
C ALA A 136 -17.51 -10.88 2.96
N PRO A 137 -17.33 -9.84 2.11
CA PRO A 137 -16.95 -8.51 2.56
C PRO A 137 -17.96 -7.93 3.57
N ASP A 138 -17.44 -7.29 4.62
CA ASP A 138 -18.22 -6.49 5.57
C ASP A 138 -18.06 -5.00 5.21
N TYR A 139 -18.90 -4.54 4.28
CA TYR A 139 -18.82 -3.17 3.79
C TYR A 139 -19.23 -2.13 4.84
N GLU A 140 -20.02 -2.49 5.87
CA GLU A 140 -20.35 -1.60 6.97
C GLU A 140 -19.11 -1.27 7.79
N LYS A 141 -18.40 -2.30 8.26
CA LYS A 141 -17.13 -2.09 8.99
C LYS A 141 -16.08 -1.40 8.12
N ALA A 142 -15.95 -1.81 6.85
CA ALA A 142 -15.02 -1.15 5.95
C ALA A 142 -15.31 0.35 5.82
N PHE A 143 -16.59 0.74 5.70
CA PHE A 143 -16.98 2.14 5.63
C PHE A 143 -16.64 2.89 6.93
N GLN A 144 -16.90 2.29 8.09
CA GLN A 144 -16.59 2.90 9.40
C GLN A 144 -15.09 3.20 9.52
N TYR A 145 -14.22 2.23 9.22
CA TYR A 145 -12.77 2.41 9.27
C TYR A 145 -12.27 3.44 8.26
N PHE A 146 -12.73 3.38 7.01
CA PHE A 146 -12.33 4.36 6.01
C PHE A 146 -12.88 5.76 6.32
N ALA A 147 -14.06 5.89 6.92
CA ALA A 147 -14.60 7.18 7.34
C ALA A 147 -13.74 7.82 8.44
N LEU A 148 -13.26 7.03 9.41
CA LEU A 148 -12.32 7.50 10.42
C LEU A 148 -11.01 7.99 9.79
N GLY A 149 -10.40 7.17 8.92
CA GLY A 149 -9.18 7.56 8.22
C GLY A 149 -9.36 8.80 7.34
N ALA A 150 -10.48 8.90 6.61
CA ALA A 150 -10.78 10.08 5.79
C ALA A 150 -11.01 11.35 6.63
N PHE A 151 -11.61 11.23 7.81
CA PHE A 151 -11.76 12.34 8.77
C PHE A 151 -10.40 12.84 9.26
N ASP A 152 -9.44 11.94 9.47
CA ASP A 152 -8.06 12.26 9.86
C ASP A 152 -7.19 12.75 8.68
N GLY A 153 -7.76 12.84 7.48
CA GLY A 153 -7.08 13.36 6.29
C GLY A 153 -6.33 12.30 5.46
N HIS A 154 -6.53 11.01 5.73
CA HIS A 154 -5.92 9.93 4.95
C HIS A 154 -6.58 9.82 3.58
N LEU A 155 -5.84 10.15 2.54
CA LEU A 155 -6.35 10.19 1.17
C LEU A 155 -6.69 8.82 0.60
N ILE A 156 -6.02 7.76 1.06
CA ILE A 156 -6.34 6.38 0.67
C ILE A 156 -7.74 6.04 1.18
N SER A 157 -8.02 6.28 2.45
CA SER A 157 -9.34 6.08 3.04
C SER A 157 -10.40 6.94 2.34
N LEU A 158 -10.08 8.18 1.99
CA LEU A 158 -10.99 9.09 1.29
C LEU A 158 -11.38 8.55 -0.09
N TYR A 159 -10.41 8.12 -0.93
CA TYR A 159 -10.80 7.58 -2.24
C TYR A 159 -11.52 6.22 -2.12
N LYS A 160 -11.27 5.43 -1.08
CA LYS A 160 -12.03 4.20 -0.80
C LYS A 160 -13.48 4.49 -0.46
N ILE A 161 -13.78 5.56 0.28
CA ILE A 161 -15.15 6.05 0.45
C ILE A 161 -15.76 6.39 -0.92
N GLY A 162 -15.00 7.02 -1.82
CA GLY A 162 -15.42 7.24 -3.21
C GLY A 162 -15.76 5.94 -3.94
N ASP A 163 -14.95 4.89 -3.80
CA ASP A 163 -15.23 3.55 -4.36
C ASP A 163 -16.55 2.98 -3.82
N MET A 164 -16.85 3.18 -2.54
CA MET A 164 -18.07 2.69 -1.91
C MET A 164 -19.31 3.42 -2.43
N TYR A 165 -19.25 4.73 -2.60
CA TYR A 165 -20.33 5.48 -3.28
C TYR A 165 -20.49 5.10 -4.75
N LEU A 166 -19.38 4.88 -5.48
CA LEU A 166 -19.40 4.50 -6.89
C LEU A 166 -20.10 3.16 -7.12
N ASN A 167 -19.89 2.20 -6.22
CA ASN A 167 -20.40 0.83 -6.35
C ASN A 167 -21.68 0.58 -5.54
N GLY A 168 -22.03 1.44 -4.61
CA GLY A 168 -23.17 1.24 -3.71
C GLY A 168 -22.86 0.22 -2.60
N TYR A 169 -21.61 0.16 -2.11
CA TYR A 169 -21.21 -0.72 -1.03
C TYR A 169 -21.55 -0.09 0.32
N TYR A 170 -22.45 -0.70 1.08
CA TYR A 170 -23.03 -0.19 2.33
C TYR A 170 -23.85 1.10 2.15
N VAL A 171 -23.34 2.07 1.40
CA VAL A 171 -24.02 3.35 1.11
C VAL A 171 -24.82 3.26 -0.20
N LYS A 172 -25.86 4.06 -0.33
CA LYS A 172 -26.61 4.16 -1.60
C LYS A 172 -25.67 4.65 -2.71
N LYS A 173 -25.66 3.91 -3.83
CA LYS A 173 -24.87 4.28 -5.00
C LYS A 173 -25.11 5.74 -5.42
N ASN A 174 -24.04 6.51 -5.52
CA ASN A 174 -24.05 7.92 -5.92
C ASN A 174 -22.77 8.26 -6.70
N GLU A 175 -22.87 8.21 -8.01
CA GLU A 175 -21.73 8.43 -8.91
C GLU A 175 -21.21 9.87 -8.87
N ASN A 176 -22.11 10.86 -8.66
CA ASN A 176 -21.71 12.26 -8.51
C ASN A 176 -20.88 12.47 -7.24
N GLU A 177 -21.32 11.89 -6.12
CA GLU A 177 -20.58 11.96 -4.86
C GLU A 177 -19.20 11.32 -4.99
N ALA A 178 -19.13 10.14 -5.63
CA ALA A 178 -17.84 9.48 -5.89
C ALA A 178 -16.90 10.39 -6.72
N PHE A 179 -17.43 11.06 -7.75
CA PHE A 179 -16.66 12.01 -8.55
C PHE A 179 -16.12 13.18 -7.72
N ILE A 180 -16.98 13.78 -6.87
CA ILE A 180 -16.59 14.88 -5.97
C ILE A 180 -15.49 14.44 -5.01
N ILE A 181 -15.63 13.24 -4.42
CA ILE A 181 -14.62 12.68 -3.50
C ILE A 181 -13.28 12.48 -4.19
N TYR A 182 -13.25 11.91 -5.40
CA TYR A 182 -11.99 11.74 -6.14
C TYR A 182 -11.35 13.08 -6.53
N MET A 183 -12.15 14.06 -6.92
CA MET A 183 -11.62 15.41 -7.19
C MET A 183 -11.03 16.02 -5.92
N ARG A 184 -11.70 15.88 -4.78
CA ARG A 184 -11.20 16.34 -3.49
C ARG A 184 -9.88 15.65 -3.10
N CYS A 185 -9.71 14.36 -3.38
CA CYS A 185 -8.43 13.68 -3.17
C CYS A 185 -7.28 14.38 -3.91
N LEU A 186 -7.51 14.81 -5.17
CA LEU A 186 -6.49 15.53 -5.94
C LEU A 186 -6.24 16.94 -5.43
N GLU A 187 -7.28 17.64 -4.98
CA GLU A 187 -7.17 19.02 -4.47
C GLU A 187 -6.42 19.08 -3.13
N THR A 188 -6.57 18.07 -2.30
CA THR A 188 -5.95 18.01 -0.97
C THR A 188 -4.66 17.20 -0.92
N MET A 189 -4.26 16.62 -2.05
CA MET A 189 -3.08 15.75 -2.14
C MET A 189 -1.79 16.54 -1.96
N THR A 190 -0.94 16.06 -1.06
CA THR A 190 0.42 16.55 -0.88
C THR A 190 1.41 15.83 -1.79
N ASP A 191 2.59 16.42 -2.02
CA ASP A 191 3.65 15.76 -2.81
C ASP A 191 4.10 14.43 -2.20
N GLU A 192 4.02 14.30 -0.89
CA GLU A 192 4.35 13.05 -0.17
C GLU A 192 3.33 11.94 -0.43
N ALA A 193 2.03 12.27 -0.46
CA ALA A 193 0.95 11.31 -0.70
C ALA A 193 0.76 10.98 -2.20
N ALA A 194 1.19 11.85 -3.10
CA ALA A 194 0.99 11.73 -4.54
C ALA A 194 1.46 10.38 -5.12
N PRO A 195 2.64 9.85 -4.76
CA PRO A 195 3.11 8.58 -5.34
C PRO A 195 2.15 7.40 -5.13
N ILE A 196 1.43 7.38 -4.01
CA ILE A 196 0.56 6.26 -3.62
C ILE A 196 -0.88 6.46 -4.09
N VAL A 197 -1.38 7.70 -4.02
CA VAL A 197 -2.81 8.01 -4.21
C VAL A 197 -3.14 8.44 -5.64
N ALA A 198 -2.24 9.17 -6.30
CA ALA A 198 -2.53 9.81 -7.57
C ALA A 198 -2.89 8.80 -8.68
N GLY A 199 -2.11 7.75 -8.85
CA GLY A 199 -2.33 6.75 -9.88
C GLY A 199 -3.73 6.11 -9.80
N PRO A 200 -4.10 5.52 -8.66
CA PRO A 200 -5.44 4.99 -8.43
C PRO A 200 -6.59 5.98 -8.63
N VAL A 201 -6.44 7.22 -8.16
CA VAL A 201 -7.48 8.25 -8.29
C VAL A 201 -7.63 8.73 -9.74
N TYR A 202 -6.52 9.03 -10.44
CA TYR A 202 -6.57 9.41 -11.85
C TYR A 202 -7.15 8.31 -12.75
N LEU A 203 -6.88 7.03 -12.45
CA LEU A 203 -7.48 5.91 -13.19
C LEU A 203 -9.02 5.92 -13.09
N ARG A 204 -9.57 6.18 -11.91
CA ARG A 204 -11.01 6.30 -11.66
C ARG A 204 -11.62 7.49 -12.38
N LEU A 205 -11.01 8.66 -12.24
CA LEU A 205 -11.45 9.86 -12.93
C LEU A 205 -11.39 9.72 -14.45
N GLY A 206 -10.34 9.08 -14.98
CA GLY A 206 -10.24 8.78 -16.41
C GLY A 206 -11.42 7.97 -16.91
N LYS A 207 -11.83 6.94 -16.16
CA LYS A 207 -13.02 6.14 -16.46
C LYS A 207 -14.30 6.97 -16.36
N MET A 208 -14.43 7.81 -15.34
CA MET A 208 -15.61 8.64 -15.12
C MET A 208 -15.80 9.65 -16.26
N PHE A 209 -14.75 10.35 -16.67
CA PHE A 209 -14.79 11.27 -17.81
C PHE A 209 -15.04 10.55 -19.14
N LEU A 210 -14.46 9.34 -19.35
CA LEU A 210 -14.64 8.62 -20.60
C LEU A 210 -16.09 8.19 -20.84
N TYR A 211 -16.77 7.75 -19.78
CA TYR A 211 -18.10 7.17 -19.88
C TYR A 211 -19.23 8.08 -19.38
N GLY A 212 -18.91 9.24 -18.81
CA GLY A 212 -19.90 10.14 -18.21
C GLY A 212 -20.48 9.57 -16.91
N ILE A 213 -19.66 8.98 -16.05
CA ILE A 213 -20.06 8.42 -14.78
C ILE A 213 -19.95 9.50 -13.71
N GLY A 214 -21.07 9.96 -13.16
CA GLY A 214 -21.09 11.03 -12.15
C GLY A 214 -20.56 12.39 -12.62
N THR A 215 -20.31 12.55 -13.92
CA THR A 215 -19.85 13.79 -14.55
C THR A 215 -20.22 13.76 -16.03
N GLU A 216 -20.07 14.87 -16.74
CA GLU A 216 -20.22 14.91 -18.19
C GLU A 216 -19.09 14.15 -18.90
N LYS A 217 -19.41 13.51 -20.03
CA LYS A 217 -18.40 12.89 -20.87
C LYS A 217 -17.41 13.91 -21.38
N ASN A 218 -16.11 13.59 -21.25
CA ASN A 218 -15.05 14.43 -21.75
C ASN A 218 -13.82 13.59 -22.09
N ALA A 219 -13.70 13.20 -23.35
CA ALA A 219 -12.61 12.35 -23.83
C ALA A 219 -11.23 12.99 -23.65
N LYS A 220 -11.11 14.33 -23.72
CA LYS A 220 -9.86 15.05 -23.46
C LYS A 220 -9.43 14.92 -21.99
N ASN A 221 -10.35 15.18 -21.06
CA ASN A 221 -10.07 15.02 -19.64
C ASN A 221 -9.78 13.54 -19.29
N ALA A 222 -10.51 12.61 -19.90
CA ALA A 222 -10.24 11.19 -19.74
C ALA A 222 -8.81 10.83 -20.16
N LEU A 223 -8.37 11.29 -21.34
CA LEU A 223 -7.02 11.05 -21.83
C LEU A 223 -5.95 11.59 -20.87
N VAL A 224 -6.11 12.83 -20.41
CA VAL A 224 -5.18 13.47 -19.46
C VAL A 224 -5.13 12.66 -18.14
N CYS A 225 -6.28 12.25 -17.61
CA CYS A 225 -6.32 11.45 -16.40
C CYS A 225 -5.64 10.10 -16.58
N TYR A 226 -5.87 9.39 -17.69
CA TYR A 226 -5.21 8.11 -17.94
C TYR A 226 -3.71 8.25 -18.14
N GLN A 227 -3.21 9.33 -18.77
CA GLN A 227 -1.78 9.60 -18.91
C GLN A 227 -1.11 9.82 -17.55
N LYS A 228 -1.76 10.59 -16.67
CA LYS A 228 -1.28 10.79 -15.29
C LYS A 228 -1.33 9.50 -14.50
N ALA A 229 -2.41 8.71 -14.63
CA ALA A 229 -2.52 7.40 -13.98
C ALA A 229 -1.39 6.47 -14.41
N GLU A 230 -1.09 6.40 -15.72
CA GLU A 230 0.01 5.60 -16.24
C GLU A 230 1.34 5.97 -15.60
N ALA A 231 1.67 7.26 -15.55
CA ALA A 231 2.94 7.73 -15.01
C ALA A 231 3.15 7.31 -13.54
N TYR A 232 2.14 7.54 -12.68
CA TYR A 232 2.23 7.18 -11.27
C TYR A 232 2.19 5.66 -11.04
N LEU A 233 1.34 4.92 -11.76
CA LEU A 233 1.22 3.47 -11.62
C LEU A 233 2.47 2.76 -12.17
N PHE A 234 3.08 3.29 -13.23
CA PHE A 234 4.35 2.75 -13.74
C PHE A 234 5.47 2.87 -12.71
N ASP A 235 5.59 4.04 -12.06
CA ASP A 235 6.58 4.24 -11.00
C ASP A 235 6.39 3.27 -9.82
N MET A 236 5.14 3.03 -9.40
CA MET A 236 4.82 2.03 -8.36
C MET A 236 5.25 0.62 -8.78
N VAL A 237 4.91 0.20 -10.02
CA VAL A 237 5.25 -1.14 -10.52
C VAL A 237 6.76 -1.33 -10.65
N VAL A 238 7.49 -0.31 -11.11
CA VAL A 238 8.97 -0.36 -11.20
C VAL A 238 9.62 -0.46 -9.83
N LYS A 239 9.03 0.16 -8.81
CA LYS A 239 9.49 0.06 -7.41
C LYS A 239 9.11 -1.26 -6.72
N GLY A 240 8.43 -2.17 -7.42
CA GLY A 240 8.09 -3.51 -6.93
C GLY A 240 6.64 -3.72 -6.51
N ASP A 241 5.78 -2.71 -6.58
CA ASP A 241 4.35 -2.82 -6.25
C ASP A 241 3.55 -3.46 -7.40
N TYR A 242 3.85 -4.71 -7.68
CA TYR A 242 3.26 -5.46 -8.81
C TYR A 242 1.74 -5.62 -8.75
N MET A 243 1.10 -5.40 -7.59
CA MET A 243 -0.34 -5.38 -7.45
C MET A 243 -1.01 -4.32 -8.34
N TYR A 244 -0.29 -3.25 -8.69
CA TYR A 244 -0.79 -2.18 -9.56
C TYR A 244 -0.64 -2.45 -11.07
N LYS A 245 -0.02 -3.56 -11.48
CA LYS A 245 0.18 -3.90 -12.91
C LYS A 245 -1.14 -3.91 -13.69
N LYS A 246 -2.19 -4.53 -13.15
CA LYS A 246 -3.53 -4.53 -13.80
C LYS A 246 -4.11 -3.13 -13.95
N SER A 247 -3.87 -2.26 -12.96
CA SER A 247 -4.31 -0.87 -13.00
C SER A 247 -3.53 -0.07 -14.05
N LEU A 248 -2.24 -0.30 -14.17
CA LEU A 248 -1.38 0.27 -15.21
C LEU A 248 -1.86 -0.13 -16.61
N ASP A 249 -2.09 -1.42 -16.85
CA ASP A 249 -2.64 -1.93 -18.11
C ASP A 249 -4.00 -1.29 -18.43
N GLY A 250 -4.83 -1.08 -17.40
CA GLY A 250 -6.10 -0.40 -17.50
C GLY A 250 -5.97 1.08 -17.89
N ALA A 251 -4.96 1.79 -17.39
CA ALA A 251 -4.68 3.18 -17.75
C ALA A 251 -4.22 3.30 -19.22
N ILE A 252 -3.33 2.40 -19.67
CA ILE A 252 -2.87 2.35 -21.07
C ILE A 252 -4.04 2.08 -22.02
N ALA A 253 -4.84 1.04 -21.75
CA ALA A 253 -6.02 0.71 -22.56
C ALA A 253 -7.07 1.84 -22.55
N GLY A 254 -7.19 2.57 -21.43
CA GLY A 254 -8.08 3.72 -21.29
C GLY A 254 -7.69 4.90 -22.20
N GLN A 255 -6.39 5.15 -22.36
CA GLN A 255 -5.89 6.18 -23.28
C GLN A 255 -6.28 5.88 -24.72
N ASP A 256 -6.15 4.63 -25.17
CA ASP A 256 -6.51 4.27 -26.53
C ASP A 256 -7.99 4.49 -26.81
N LYS A 257 -8.85 4.15 -25.87
CA LYS A 257 -10.31 4.42 -25.96
C LYS A 257 -10.60 5.91 -26.00
N ALA A 258 -9.93 6.70 -25.16
CA ALA A 258 -10.10 8.17 -25.15
C ALA A 258 -9.62 8.79 -26.47
N ARG A 259 -8.49 8.34 -27.03
CA ARG A 259 -7.99 8.78 -28.36
C ARG A 259 -8.96 8.41 -29.48
N GLN A 260 -9.54 7.21 -29.46
CA GLN A 260 -10.55 6.79 -30.44
C GLN A 260 -11.79 7.66 -30.37
N GLN A 261 -12.28 8.00 -29.17
CA GLN A 261 -13.42 8.88 -29.01
C GLN A 261 -13.10 10.30 -29.52
N LEU A 262 -11.91 10.86 -29.18
CA LEU A 262 -11.48 12.16 -29.69
C LEU A 262 -11.38 12.23 -31.21
N LYS A 263 -10.92 11.15 -31.88
CA LYS A 263 -10.88 11.08 -33.35
C LYS A 263 -12.27 11.16 -33.96
N GLY A 264 -13.30 10.60 -33.32
CA GLY A 264 -14.69 10.70 -33.77
C GLY A 264 -15.33 12.08 -33.51
N GLU A 265 -14.76 12.87 -32.61
CA GLU A 265 -15.21 14.23 -32.27
C GLU A 265 -14.52 15.32 -33.08
N LEU A 266 -13.33 15.03 -33.66
CA LEU A 266 -12.63 15.94 -34.52
C LEU A 266 -13.15 15.86 -35.96
N PRO A 267 -13.41 17.00 -36.64
CA PRO A 267 -13.70 16.98 -38.06
C PRO A 267 -12.51 16.36 -38.82
N ASP A 268 -12.78 15.68 -39.94
CA ASP A 268 -11.76 15.15 -40.83
C ASP A 268 -10.82 16.29 -41.27
N TYR A 269 -9.73 16.46 -40.55
CA TYR A 269 -8.68 17.42 -40.89
C TYR A 269 -7.59 16.65 -41.62
N GLU A 270 -7.52 16.84 -42.94
CA GLU A 270 -6.35 16.39 -43.71
C GLU A 270 -5.16 17.29 -43.33
N TRP A 271 -4.24 16.73 -42.57
CA TRP A 271 -2.95 17.36 -42.30
C TRP A 271 -2.10 17.21 -43.57
N ASN A 272 -2.12 18.20 -44.44
CA ASN A 272 -1.13 18.33 -45.51
C ASN A 272 0.15 18.88 -44.90
N PHE A 273 1.12 18.01 -44.65
CA PHE A 273 2.51 18.41 -44.40
C PHE A 273 3.18 18.49 -45.79
N ASP A 274 3.17 19.66 -46.39
CA ASP A 274 4.04 19.99 -47.56
C ASP A 274 5.41 20.48 -47.02
#